data_0abc174d253a0bd9a5b693087c846ec8
#
_entry.id   0abc174d253a0bd9a5b693087c846ec8
#
_cell.length_a   1.000
_cell.length_b   1.000
_cell.length_c   1.000
_cell.angle_alpha   90.00
_cell.angle_beta   90.00
_cell.angle_gamma   90.00
#
_symmetry.space_group_name_H-M   'P 1'
#
loop_
_entity.id
_entity.type
_entity.pdbx_description
1 polymer ?
#
loop_
_entity_poly.entity_id
_entity_poly.type
_entity_poly.pdbx_seq_one_letter_code
_entity_poly.pdbx_strand_id
1 'polypeptide(L)'
;NRRFEEDFVQKRLKGLQNFLDEILKNEILKTSDPLITFLSFSERGFFEQQMKVLTPKNINVDSILGIKSFTGKIEVADLENDQFNNSKTYFTSIENFFTFQEDELRNIKNNLNEYNVHMVEVCKHLEQMENGFSRLSQFYSKANLSKDICNVFEQYQIFFKNWKRIQINQTSIIRNKLIEYFKYIKNKGLSLIELIKKQNEVQTDYNKIKEELMNKKEGYWKKMDITKWEMNPMAQIDSALLFRDKNYAFSKMCYQETMVLNNKGDLLGYYYRNNIINIKNVMDSIEKFSVDNLVSFSKEIEPTVTDV
;
A
#
# COMPACT_ATOMS: atom_id res chain seq x y z
N ASN A 1 -26.27 -5.79 15.72
CA ASN A 1 -25.79 -5.63 14.32
C ASN A 1 -25.05 -4.29 14.22
N ARG A 2 -23.76 -4.26 14.65
CA ARG A 2 -22.92 -3.03 14.74
C ARG A 2 -22.70 -2.32 13.39
N ARG A 3 -23.17 -2.86 12.27
CA ARG A 3 -23.00 -2.28 10.93
C ARG A 3 -23.81 -1.00 10.67
N PHE A 4 -24.78 -0.70 11.54
CA PHE A 4 -25.67 0.46 11.43
C PHE A 4 -25.52 1.44 12.60
N GLU A 5 -24.51 1.23 13.47
CA GLU A 5 -24.17 2.22 14.49
C GLU A 5 -23.64 3.48 13.78
N GLU A 6 -24.10 4.64 14.18
CA GLU A 6 -23.78 5.93 13.54
C GLU A 6 -22.27 6.16 13.47
N ASP A 7 -21.53 5.85 14.52
CA ASP A 7 -20.06 5.92 14.57
C ASP A 7 -19.38 5.02 13.52
N PHE A 8 -19.94 3.84 13.26
CA PHE A 8 -19.41 2.95 12.24
C PHE A 8 -19.65 3.51 10.85
N VAL A 9 -20.83 4.06 10.60
CA VAL A 9 -21.20 4.67 9.31
C VAL A 9 -20.33 5.90 9.04
N GLN A 10 -20.13 6.77 10.02
CA GLN A 10 -19.29 7.96 9.89
C GLN A 10 -17.82 7.61 9.63
N LYS A 11 -17.26 6.60 10.32
CA LYS A 11 -15.91 6.12 10.06
C LYS A 11 -15.75 5.56 8.65
N ARG A 12 -16.76 4.84 8.16
CA ARG A 12 -16.74 4.27 6.82
C ARG A 12 -16.87 5.35 5.75
N LEU A 13 -17.73 6.36 5.98
CA LEU A 13 -17.88 7.51 5.10
C LEU A 13 -16.55 8.25 4.94
N LYS A 14 -15.87 8.55 6.05
CA LYS A 14 -14.56 9.20 6.04
C LYS A 14 -13.50 8.36 5.31
N GLY A 15 -13.51 7.04 5.53
CA GLY A 15 -12.60 6.13 4.83
C GLY A 15 -12.83 6.10 3.33
N LEU A 16 -14.08 6.11 2.88
CA LEU A 16 -14.45 6.18 1.46
C LEU A 16 -14.10 7.53 0.86
N GLN A 17 -14.31 8.62 1.57
CA GLN A 17 -13.91 9.96 1.12
C GLN A 17 -12.41 10.04 0.89
N ASN A 18 -11.61 9.61 1.86
CA ASN A 18 -10.15 9.58 1.74
C ASN A 18 -9.70 8.72 0.55
N PHE A 19 -10.36 7.59 0.30
CA PHE A 19 -10.08 6.72 -0.85
C PHE A 19 -10.38 7.41 -2.17
N LEU A 20 -11.51 8.09 -2.29
CA LEU A 20 -11.86 8.86 -3.49
C LEU A 20 -10.89 10.03 -3.71
N ASP A 21 -10.54 10.76 -2.66
CA ASP A 21 -9.57 11.87 -2.73
C ASP A 21 -8.21 11.38 -3.23
N GLU A 22 -7.76 10.20 -2.83
CA GLU A 22 -6.51 9.60 -3.32
C GLU A 22 -6.60 9.19 -4.81
N ILE A 23 -7.72 8.59 -5.23
CA ILE A 23 -7.94 8.23 -6.64
C ILE A 23 -7.97 9.49 -7.51
N LEU A 24 -8.65 10.54 -7.07
CA LEU A 24 -8.78 11.79 -7.81
C LEU A 24 -7.48 12.58 -7.96
N LYS A 25 -6.48 12.34 -7.10
CA LYS A 25 -5.13 12.89 -7.27
C LYS A 25 -4.34 12.25 -8.40
N ASN A 26 -4.73 11.05 -8.82
CA ASN A 26 -4.06 10.33 -9.88
C ASN A 26 -4.70 10.65 -11.23
N GLU A 27 -3.94 11.29 -12.13
CA GLU A 27 -4.42 11.76 -13.44
C GLU A 27 -5.00 10.62 -14.32
N ILE A 28 -4.44 9.43 -14.22
CA ILE A 28 -4.89 8.25 -14.99
C ILE A 28 -6.19 7.69 -14.38
N LEU A 29 -6.23 7.56 -13.06
CA LEU A 29 -7.38 6.97 -12.37
C LEU A 29 -8.60 7.89 -12.40
N LYS A 30 -8.41 9.21 -12.28
CA LYS A 30 -9.53 10.17 -12.29
C LYS A 30 -10.29 10.20 -13.61
N THR A 31 -9.63 9.84 -14.73
CA THR A 31 -10.22 9.78 -16.07
C THR A 31 -10.61 8.36 -16.49
N SER A 32 -10.50 7.38 -15.59
CA SER A 32 -10.81 5.98 -15.92
C SER A 32 -12.31 5.73 -16.02
N ASP A 33 -12.72 4.96 -17.03
CA ASP A 33 -14.12 4.58 -17.23
C ASP A 33 -14.77 3.93 -16.01
N PRO A 34 -14.11 3.04 -15.24
CA PRO A 34 -14.69 2.50 -14.02
C PRO A 34 -15.01 3.56 -12.95
N LEU A 35 -14.16 4.57 -12.78
CA LEU A 35 -14.41 5.65 -11.81
C LEU A 35 -15.53 6.56 -12.30
N ILE A 36 -15.51 6.96 -13.58
CA ILE A 36 -16.57 7.78 -14.19
C ILE A 36 -17.91 7.06 -14.06
N THR A 37 -17.95 5.77 -14.37
CA THR A 37 -19.14 4.94 -14.23
C THR A 37 -19.63 4.90 -12.78
N PHE A 38 -18.72 4.69 -11.82
CA PHE A 38 -19.04 4.69 -10.39
C PHE A 38 -19.65 6.02 -9.93
N LEU A 39 -19.13 7.15 -10.39
CA LEU A 39 -19.61 8.49 -10.01
C LEU A 39 -20.87 8.93 -10.73
N SER A 40 -21.14 8.41 -11.95
CA SER A 40 -22.22 8.89 -12.82
C SER A 40 -23.54 8.13 -12.65
N PHE A 41 -23.50 6.87 -12.20
CA PHE A 41 -24.70 6.04 -12.12
C PHE A 41 -25.20 5.93 -10.68
N SER A 42 -26.39 6.48 -10.45
CA SER A 42 -27.09 6.39 -9.15
C SER A 42 -27.91 5.09 -9.01
N GLU A 43 -28.33 4.49 -10.15
CA GLU A 43 -29.13 3.26 -10.12
C GLU A 43 -28.25 2.01 -10.11
N ARG A 44 -28.40 1.21 -9.08
CA ARG A 44 -27.59 0.01 -8.83
C ARG A 44 -27.62 -1.00 -9.99
N GLY A 45 -28.76 -1.22 -10.61
CA GLY A 45 -28.90 -2.18 -11.72
C GLY A 45 -28.10 -1.80 -12.95
N PHE A 46 -28.13 -0.52 -13.33
CA PHE A 46 -27.33 0.02 -14.44
C PHE A 46 -25.84 0.00 -14.13
N PHE A 47 -25.46 0.38 -12.91
CA PHE A 47 -24.08 0.32 -12.46
C PHE A 47 -23.51 -1.10 -12.55
N GLU A 48 -24.23 -2.11 -12.04
CA GLU A 48 -23.78 -3.51 -12.07
C GLU A 48 -23.65 -4.06 -13.52
N GLN A 49 -24.51 -3.64 -14.44
CA GLN A 49 -24.39 -4.00 -15.85
C GLN A 49 -23.16 -3.37 -16.51
N GLN A 50 -22.94 -2.08 -16.31
CA GLN A 50 -21.79 -1.38 -16.87
C GLN A 50 -20.47 -1.89 -16.27
N MET A 51 -20.42 -2.15 -14.97
CA MET A 51 -19.24 -2.72 -14.33
C MET A 51 -18.90 -4.12 -14.84
N LYS A 52 -19.89 -4.95 -15.19
CA LYS A 52 -19.64 -6.26 -15.85
C LYS A 52 -18.98 -6.13 -17.21
N VAL A 53 -19.30 -5.08 -17.96
CA VAL A 53 -18.69 -4.79 -19.26
C VAL A 53 -17.28 -4.25 -19.09
N LEU A 54 -17.07 -3.36 -18.11
CA LEU A 54 -15.80 -2.69 -17.84
C LEU A 54 -14.80 -3.56 -17.08
N THR A 55 -15.28 -4.60 -16.37
CA THR A 55 -14.41 -5.52 -15.63
C THR A 55 -14.12 -6.75 -16.49
N PRO A 56 -13.05 -6.77 -17.28
CA PRO A 56 -12.67 -7.96 -18.03
C PRO A 56 -12.36 -9.11 -17.05
N LYS A 57 -12.76 -10.33 -17.41
CA LYS A 57 -12.54 -11.54 -16.58
C LYS A 57 -11.07 -11.79 -16.25
N ASN A 58 -10.16 -11.23 -17.05
CA ASN A 58 -8.72 -11.21 -16.80
C ASN A 58 -8.24 -9.76 -16.98
N ILE A 59 -8.06 -9.08 -15.87
CA ILE A 59 -7.41 -7.77 -15.85
C ILE A 59 -5.92 -8.02 -16.14
N ASN A 60 -5.52 -7.80 -17.38
CA ASN A 60 -4.10 -7.72 -17.69
C ASN A 60 -3.61 -6.37 -17.19
N VAL A 61 -2.82 -6.40 -16.11
CA VAL A 61 -2.21 -5.20 -15.51
C VAL A 61 -1.45 -4.39 -16.57
N ASP A 62 -0.86 -5.05 -17.55
CA ASP A 62 -0.15 -4.44 -18.67
C ASP A 62 -1.06 -3.56 -19.55
N SER A 63 -2.35 -3.93 -19.68
CA SER A 63 -3.33 -3.13 -20.44
C SER A 63 -3.82 -1.92 -19.67
N ILE A 64 -3.92 -2.01 -18.34
CA ILE A 64 -4.32 -0.89 -17.47
C ILE A 64 -3.23 0.17 -17.39
N LEU A 65 -1.96 -0.26 -17.34
CA LEU A 65 -0.82 0.65 -17.25
C LEU A 65 -0.49 1.34 -18.58
N GLY A 66 -1.23 1.05 -19.65
CA GLY A 66 -0.99 1.67 -20.97
C GLY A 66 0.38 1.28 -21.56
N ILE A 67 0.94 0.14 -21.18
CA ILE A 67 2.28 -0.33 -21.57
C ILE A 67 2.39 -0.46 -23.10
N LYS A 68 1.27 -0.66 -23.80
CA LYS A 68 1.25 -0.66 -25.27
C LYS A 68 1.64 0.69 -25.92
N SER A 69 1.54 1.79 -25.19
CA SER A 69 1.92 3.13 -25.68
C SER A 69 3.35 3.54 -25.30
N PHE A 70 4.07 2.69 -24.58
CA PHE A 70 5.44 2.99 -24.18
C PHE A 70 6.41 2.72 -25.33
N THR A 71 6.63 3.75 -26.16
CA THR A 71 7.57 3.71 -27.31
C THR A 71 9.01 4.06 -26.93
N GLY A 72 9.30 4.23 -25.64
CA GLY A 72 10.66 4.43 -25.15
C GLY A 72 11.45 3.12 -25.22
N LYS A 73 12.19 2.89 -26.31
CA LYS A 73 13.14 1.79 -26.39
C LYS A 73 14.13 1.90 -25.24
N ILE A 74 14.09 0.94 -24.32
CA ILE A 74 15.19 0.69 -23.40
C ILE A 74 16.07 -0.30 -24.13
N GLU A 75 17.29 0.08 -24.43
CA GLU A 75 18.25 -0.87 -24.92
C GLU A 75 18.54 -1.87 -23.81
N VAL A 76 18.59 -3.16 -24.16
CA VAL A 76 18.87 -4.25 -23.20
C VAL A 76 20.23 -4.01 -22.49
N ALA A 77 21.15 -3.28 -23.13
CA ALA A 77 22.40 -2.82 -22.56
C ALA A 77 22.22 -1.94 -21.29
N ASP A 78 21.13 -1.15 -21.21
CA ASP A 78 20.86 -0.31 -20.05
C ASP A 78 20.47 -1.12 -18.81
N LEU A 79 19.98 -2.36 -18.99
CA LEU A 79 19.59 -3.26 -17.91
C LEU A 79 20.79 -4.02 -17.29
N GLU A 80 21.94 -3.98 -17.93
CA GLU A 80 23.17 -4.67 -17.47
C GLU A 80 24.17 -3.73 -16.78
N ASN A 81 23.85 -2.43 -16.67
CA ASN A 81 24.70 -1.41 -16.08
C ASN A 81 24.72 -1.47 -14.54
N ASP A 82 25.81 -0.96 -13.94
CA ASP A 82 25.99 -0.81 -12.48
C ASP A 82 24.86 -0.05 -11.81
N GLN A 83 24.18 0.87 -12.51
CA GLN A 83 23.00 1.57 -12.02
C GLN A 83 21.85 0.62 -11.71
N PHE A 84 21.72 -0.47 -12.45
CA PHE A 84 20.70 -1.48 -12.24
C PHE A 84 20.94 -2.31 -10.96
N ASN A 85 22.18 -2.69 -10.71
CA ASN A 85 22.56 -3.41 -9.49
C ASN A 85 22.39 -2.52 -8.24
N ASN A 86 22.73 -1.23 -8.35
CA ASN A 86 22.49 -0.25 -7.29
C ASN A 86 20.99 -0.05 -7.02
N SER A 87 20.16 -0.06 -8.06
CA SER A 87 18.70 0.01 -7.93
C SER A 87 18.12 -1.19 -7.20
N LYS A 88 18.62 -2.39 -7.45
CA LYS A 88 18.19 -3.61 -6.75
C LYS A 88 18.45 -3.52 -5.25
N THR A 89 19.63 -3.06 -4.85
CA THR A 89 19.99 -2.85 -3.45
C THR A 89 19.09 -1.79 -2.82
N TYR A 90 18.79 -0.71 -3.53
CA TYR A 90 17.86 0.33 -3.09
C TYR A 90 16.45 -0.22 -2.86
N PHE A 91 15.88 -0.97 -3.81
CA PHE A 91 14.54 -1.55 -3.63
C PHE A 91 14.47 -2.55 -2.49
N THR A 92 15.50 -3.37 -2.30
CA THR A 92 15.59 -4.28 -1.15
C THR A 92 15.64 -3.50 0.18
N SER A 93 16.37 -2.39 0.22
CA SER A 93 16.42 -1.53 1.40
C SER A 93 15.08 -0.89 1.71
N ILE A 94 14.33 -0.45 0.70
CA ILE A 94 12.98 0.10 0.84
C ILE A 94 12.00 -0.99 1.32
N GLU A 95 12.05 -2.19 0.77
CA GLU A 95 11.21 -3.32 1.21
C GLU A 95 11.46 -3.65 2.68
N ASN A 96 12.72 -3.75 3.09
CA ASN A 96 13.12 -3.99 4.48
C ASN A 96 12.65 -2.87 5.41
N PHE A 97 12.80 -1.61 4.99
CA PHE A 97 12.34 -0.45 5.75
C PHE A 97 10.83 -0.51 6.03
N PHE A 98 10.01 -0.72 5.00
CA PHE A 98 8.56 -0.76 5.18
C PHE A 98 8.09 -2.01 5.93
N THR A 99 8.79 -3.13 5.80
CA THR A 99 8.51 -4.35 6.60
C THR A 99 8.79 -4.08 8.08
N PHE A 100 9.93 -3.51 8.41
CA PHE A 100 10.26 -3.11 9.78
C PHE A 100 9.26 -2.08 10.33
N GLN A 101 8.91 -1.07 9.52
CA GLN A 101 7.92 -0.05 9.89
C GLN A 101 6.55 -0.68 10.19
N GLU A 102 6.10 -1.68 9.41
CA GLU A 102 4.83 -2.37 9.66
C GLU A 102 4.83 -3.05 11.03
N ASP A 103 5.91 -3.73 11.39
CA ASP A 103 6.03 -4.43 12.68
C ASP A 103 6.03 -3.44 13.85
N GLU A 104 6.77 -2.34 13.75
CA GLU A 104 6.78 -1.30 14.78
C GLU A 104 5.42 -0.60 14.92
N LEU A 105 4.76 -0.28 13.82
CA LEU A 105 3.41 0.30 13.85
C LEU A 105 2.38 -0.66 14.47
N ARG A 106 2.56 -1.96 14.29
CA ARG A 106 1.73 -2.99 14.94
C ARG A 106 1.95 -3.00 16.45
N ASN A 107 3.20 -2.94 16.90
CA ASN A 107 3.56 -2.88 18.30
C ASN A 107 2.99 -1.62 18.98
N ILE A 108 3.19 -0.45 18.37
CA ILE A 108 2.65 0.82 18.89
C ILE A 108 1.13 0.77 18.96
N LYS A 109 0.45 0.23 17.94
CA LYS A 109 -1.01 0.08 17.94
C LYS A 109 -1.49 -0.83 19.09
N ASN A 110 -0.78 -1.92 19.37
CA ASN A 110 -1.11 -2.82 20.48
C ASN A 110 -0.99 -2.10 21.82
N ASN A 111 0.13 -1.38 22.04
CA ASN A 111 0.36 -0.58 23.26
C ASN A 111 -0.74 0.51 23.41
N LEU A 112 -1.18 1.15 22.33
CA LEU A 112 -2.27 2.12 22.37
C LEU A 112 -3.62 1.48 22.75
N ASN A 113 -3.87 0.25 22.28
CA ASN A 113 -5.08 -0.47 22.67
C ASN A 113 -5.06 -0.82 24.16
N GLU A 114 -3.94 -1.27 24.69
CA GLU A 114 -3.77 -1.53 26.13
C GLU A 114 -3.91 -0.26 26.95
N TYR A 115 -3.26 0.83 26.55
CA TYR A 115 -3.45 2.14 27.15
C TYR A 115 -4.92 2.54 27.22
N ASN A 116 -5.68 2.37 26.13
CA ASN A 116 -7.12 2.69 26.09
C ASN A 116 -7.93 1.83 27.08
N VAL A 117 -7.57 0.55 27.25
CA VAL A 117 -8.23 -0.33 28.24
C VAL A 117 -8.00 0.19 29.66
N HIS A 118 -6.76 0.52 30.01
CA HIS A 118 -6.42 1.07 31.32
C HIS A 118 -7.09 2.42 31.59
N MET A 119 -7.18 3.28 30.56
CA MET A 119 -7.84 4.59 30.71
C MET A 119 -9.36 4.45 30.96
N VAL A 120 -10.01 3.42 30.44
CA VAL A 120 -11.42 3.11 30.78
C VAL A 120 -11.57 2.77 32.26
N GLU A 121 -10.61 2.03 32.84
CA GLU A 121 -10.62 1.72 34.26
C GLU A 121 -10.38 2.96 35.12
N VAL A 122 -9.42 3.79 34.74
CA VAL A 122 -9.18 5.09 35.39
C VAL A 122 -10.44 5.94 35.41
N CYS A 123 -11.15 6.02 34.28
CA CYS A 123 -12.43 6.76 34.20
C CYS A 123 -13.52 6.20 35.14
N LYS A 124 -13.58 4.88 35.36
CA LYS A 124 -14.47 4.25 36.31
C LYS A 124 -14.15 4.66 37.76
N HIS A 125 -12.85 4.70 38.12
CA HIS A 125 -12.41 5.15 39.43
C HIS A 125 -12.74 6.63 39.67
N LEU A 126 -12.51 7.49 38.68
CA LEU A 126 -12.90 8.92 38.74
C LEU A 126 -14.41 9.08 38.94
N GLU A 127 -15.23 8.26 38.27
CA GLU A 127 -16.68 8.25 38.48
C GLU A 127 -17.08 7.78 39.87
N GLN A 128 -16.41 6.80 40.45
CA GLN A 128 -16.65 6.38 41.82
C GLN A 128 -16.33 7.49 42.82
N MET A 129 -15.23 8.25 42.61
CA MET A 129 -14.86 9.42 43.43
C MET A 129 -15.90 10.54 43.28
N GLU A 130 -16.30 10.89 42.04
CA GLU A 130 -17.41 11.84 41.76
C GLU A 130 -18.65 11.49 42.53
N ASN A 131 -19.09 10.22 42.45
CA ASN A 131 -20.29 9.75 43.17
C ASN A 131 -20.13 9.73 44.70
N GLY A 132 -18.89 9.44 45.17
CA GLY A 132 -18.58 9.50 46.60
C GLY A 132 -18.73 10.89 47.19
N PHE A 133 -18.15 11.89 46.53
CA PHE A 133 -18.25 13.28 46.95
C PHE A 133 -19.70 13.84 46.83
N SER A 134 -20.42 13.42 45.79
CA SER A 134 -21.83 13.76 45.65
C SER A 134 -22.67 13.24 46.84
N ARG A 135 -22.43 11.99 47.26
CA ARG A 135 -23.15 11.41 48.44
C ARG A 135 -22.76 12.11 49.73
N LEU A 136 -21.50 12.48 49.92
CA LEU A 136 -21.05 13.24 51.09
C LEU A 136 -21.71 14.62 51.14
N SER A 137 -21.71 15.38 50.04
CA SER A 137 -22.41 16.67 49.98
C SER A 137 -23.90 16.54 50.33
N GLN A 138 -24.60 15.56 49.75
CA GLN A 138 -26.03 15.30 50.04
C GLN A 138 -26.28 14.92 51.50
N PHE A 139 -25.38 14.13 52.12
CA PHE A 139 -25.51 13.75 53.53
C PHE A 139 -25.37 14.94 54.45
N TYR A 140 -24.32 15.78 54.24
CA TYR A 140 -24.11 16.99 55.04
C TYR A 140 -25.21 18.02 54.85
N SER A 141 -25.76 18.15 53.67
CA SER A 141 -26.90 19.02 53.38
C SER A 141 -28.16 18.55 54.12
N LYS A 142 -28.51 17.26 54.08
CA LYS A 142 -29.67 16.69 54.79
C LYS A 142 -29.53 16.74 56.29
N ALA A 143 -28.35 16.59 56.82
CA ALA A 143 -28.07 16.67 58.24
C ALA A 143 -28.01 18.12 58.76
N ASN A 144 -28.18 19.11 57.87
CA ASN A 144 -28.12 20.55 58.18
C ASN A 144 -26.81 20.95 58.89
N LEU A 145 -25.72 20.28 58.51
CA LEU A 145 -24.35 20.54 58.98
C LEU A 145 -23.76 21.74 58.24
N SER A 146 -22.46 21.97 58.38
CA SER A 146 -21.77 23.10 57.77
C SER A 146 -21.98 23.21 56.23
N LYS A 147 -22.50 24.37 55.79
CA LYS A 147 -22.61 24.70 54.36
C LYS A 147 -21.27 24.76 53.65
N ASP A 148 -20.24 25.22 54.33
CA ASP A 148 -18.89 25.33 53.77
C ASP A 148 -18.32 23.95 53.37
N ILE A 149 -18.56 22.95 54.24
CA ILE A 149 -18.16 21.57 53.94
C ILE A 149 -18.95 20.99 52.77
N CYS A 150 -20.26 21.27 52.69
CA CYS A 150 -21.06 20.89 51.52
C CYS A 150 -20.46 21.45 50.22
N ASN A 151 -20.17 22.75 50.21
CA ASN A 151 -19.57 23.42 49.06
C ASN A 151 -18.20 22.79 48.64
N VAL A 152 -17.36 22.46 49.65
CA VAL A 152 -16.09 21.78 49.36
C VAL A 152 -16.31 20.43 48.68
N PHE A 153 -17.26 19.62 49.13
CA PHE A 153 -17.55 18.33 48.48
C PHE A 153 -18.16 18.49 47.09
N GLU A 154 -18.97 19.52 46.86
CA GLU A 154 -19.48 19.85 45.53
C GLU A 154 -18.36 20.26 44.57
N GLN A 155 -17.37 21.04 45.04
CA GLN A 155 -16.20 21.38 44.22
C GLN A 155 -15.36 20.14 43.87
N TYR A 156 -15.13 19.20 44.81
CA TYR A 156 -14.49 17.96 44.51
C TYR A 156 -15.28 17.09 43.52
N GLN A 157 -16.58 17.03 43.62
CA GLN A 157 -17.46 16.34 42.65
C GLN A 157 -17.25 16.93 41.25
N ILE A 158 -17.31 18.26 41.10
CA ILE A 158 -17.13 18.96 39.85
C ILE A 158 -15.72 18.69 39.28
N PHE A 159 -14.70 18.74 40.14
CA PHE A 159 -13.32 18.45 39.75
C PHE A 159 -13.17 17.03 39.13
N PHE A 160 -13.62 15.99 39.82
CA PHE A 160 -13.53 14.63 39.35
C PHE A 160 -14.36 14.39 38.08
N LYS A 161 -15.51 15.00 37.95
CA LYS A 161 -16.37 14.99 36.75
C LYS A 161 -15.63 15.59 35.54
N ASN A 162 -15.02 16.76 35.73
CA ASN A 162 -14.26 17.42 34.65
C ASN A 162 -13.00 16.61 34.28
N TRP A 163 -12.28 16.10 35.27
CA TRP A 163 -11.12 15.26 35.00
C TRP A 163 -11.48 14.01 34.19
N LYS A 164 -12.56 13.30 34.57
CA LYS A 164 -13.09 12.17 33.79
C LYS A 164 -13.39 12.58 32.33
N ARG A 165 -14.05 13.71 32.11
CA ARG A 165 -14.37 14.22 30.77
C ARG A 165 -13.11 14.47 29.94
N ILE A 166 -12.09 15.07 30.51
CA ILE A 166 -10.81 15.34 29.87
C ILE A 166 -10.14 14.03 29.46
N GLN A 167 -10.08 13.04 30.37
CA GLN A 167 -9.48 11.74 30.07
C GLN A 167 -10.18 11.00 28.93
N ILE A 168 -11.51 11.01 28.89
CA ILE A 168 -12.30 10.42 27.80
C ILE A 168 -11.99 11.12 26.47
N ASN A 169 -11.95 12.45 26.46
CA ASN A 169 -11.66 13.22 25.25
C ASN A 169 -10.24 12.96 24.73
N GLN A 170 -9.24 13.04 25.61
CA GLN A 170 -7.83 12.77 25.24
C GLN A 170 -7.66 11.37 24.64
N THR A 171 -8.23 10.36 25.31
CA THR A 171 -8.17 8.96 24.83
C THR A 171 -8.83 8.82 23.46
N SER A 172 -9.96 9.49 23.23
CA SER A 172 -10.66 9.49 21.95
C SER A 172 -9.84 10.14 20.84
N ILE A 173 -9.23 11.30 21.11
CA ILE A 173 -8.36 12.02 20.15
C ILE A 173 -7.16 11.16 19.80
N ILE A 174 -6.42 10.67 20.80
CA ILE A 174 -5.25 9.81 20.60
C ILE A 174 -5.62 8.61 19.74
N ARG A 175 -6.67 7.89 20.11
CA ARG A 175 -7.11 6.71 19.38
C ARG A 175 -7.47 7.02 17.93
N ASN A 176 -8.27 8.03 17.69
CA ASN A 176 -8.78 8.32 16.35
C ASN A 176 -7.67 8.85 15.43
N LYS A 177 -6.85 9.76 15.91
CA LYS A 177 -5.79 10.38 15.09
C LYS A 177 -4.62 9.44 14.84
N LEU A 178 -4.08 8.79 15.87
CA LEU A 178 -2.92 7.91 15.70
C LEU A 178 -3.28 6.60 14.97
N ILE A 179 -4.44 6.01 15.22
CA ILE A 179 -4.84 4.79 14.51
C ILE A 179 -5.08 5.07 13.03
N GLU A 180 -5.71 6.18 12.66
CA GLU A 180 -5.88 6.55 11.25
C GLU A 180 -4.53 6.84 10.59
N TYR A 181 -3.63 7.54 11.28
CA TYR A 181 -2.28 7.79 10.81
C TYR A 181 -1.51 6.49 10.54
N PHE A 182 -1.51 5.54 11.49
CA PHE A 182 -0.81 4.27 11.31
C PHE A 182 -1.38 3.43 10.18
N LYS A 183 -2.70 3.42 9.99
CA LYS A 183 -3.33 2.75 8.86
C LYS A 183 -2.89 3.35 7.52
N TYR A 184 -2.82 4.67 7.44
CA TYR A 184 -2.41 5.36 6.22
C TYR A 184 -0.98 4.97 5.84
N ILE A 185 -0.03 5.12 6.75
CA ILE A 185 1.38 4.77 6.51
C ILE A 185 1.54 3.30 6.14
N LYS A 186 0.91 2.40 6.90
CA LYS A 186 0.95 0.97 6.62
C LYS A 186 0.45 0.66 5.21
N ASN A 187 -0.69 1.18 4.81
CA ASN A 187 -1.28 0.90 3.50
C ASN A 187 -0.39 1.44 2.36
N LYS A 188 0.21 2.62 2.53
CA LYS A 188 1.15 3.17 1.55
C LYS A 188 2.41 2.30 1.44
N GLY A 189 2.98 1.86 2.56
CA GLY A 189 4.14 0.95 2.57
C GLY A 189 3.84 -0.40 1.90
N LEU A 190 2.70 -1.03 2.22
CA LEU A 190 2.28 -2.29 1.60
C LEU A 190 2.11 -2.17 0.09
N SER A 191 1.52 -1.07 -0.40
CA SER A 191 1.39 -0.84 -1.85
C SER A 191 2.75 -0.79 -2.55
N LEU A 192 3.77 -0.19 -1.93
CA LEU A 192 5.14 -0.19 -2.48
C LEU A 192 5.78 -1.56 -2.47
N ILE A 193 5.61 -2.32 -1.38
CA ILE A 193 6.11 -3.71 -1.30
C ILE A 193 5.51 -4.57 -2.41
N GLU A 194 4.22 -4.43 -2.69
CA GLU A 194 3.55 -5.16 -3.77
C GLU A 194 4.11 -4.77 -5.16
N LEU A 195 4.38 -3.49 -5.40
CA LEU A 195 5.00 -3.04 -6.65
C LEU A 195 6.42 -3.59 -6.82
N ILE A 196 7.22 -3.60 -5.76
CA ILE A 196 8.57 -4.18 -5.77
C ILE A 196 8.52 -5.69 -6.02
N LYS A 197 7.58 -6.40 -5.40
CA LYS A 197 7.38 -7.84 -5.64
C LYS A 197 7.05 -8.13 -7.10
N LYS A 198 6.15 -7.37 -7.70
CA LYS A 198 5.82 -7.49 -9.14
C LYS A 198 7.05 -7.26 -10.03
N GLN A 199 7.84 -6.26 -9.72
CA GLN A 199 9.11 -6.02 -10.42
C GLN A 199 10.05 -7.23 -10.32
N ASN A 200 10.20 -7.80 -9.12
CA ASN A 200 11.06 -8.98 -8.89
C ASN A 200 10.53 -10.22 -9.63
N GLU A 201 9.21 -10.41 -9.74
CA GLU A 201 8.62 -11.47 -10.57
C GLU A 201 9.01 -11.31 -12.05
N VAL A 202 8.84 -10.10 -12.61
CA VAL A 202 9.22 -9.81 -14.00
C VAL A 202 10.72 -9.98 -14.23
N GLN A 203 11.55 -9.58 -13.27
CA GLN A 203 13.00 -9.79 -13.30
C GLN A 203 13.35 -11.28 -13.36
N THR A 204 12.68 -12.10 -12.55
CA THR A 204 12.91 -13.54 -12.51
C THR A 204 12.52 -14.18 -13.84
N ASP A 205 11.37 -13.80 -14.41
CA ASP A 205 10.91 -14.25 -15.71
C ASP A 205 11.90 -13.87 -16.83
N TYR A 206 12.37 -12.61 -16.81
CA TYR A 206 13.36 -12.12 -17.78
C TYR A 206 14.64 -12.95 -17.74
N ASN A 207 15.21 -13.16 -16.56
CA ASN A 207 16.43 -13.93 -16.37
C ASN A 207 16.25 -15.37 -16.83
N LYS A 208 15.12 -16.01 -16.53
CA LYS A 208 14.81 -17.37 -16.98
C LYS A 208 14.75 -17.49 -18.50
N ILE A 209 14.03 -16.59 -19.17
CA ILE A 209 13.94 -16.58 -20.64
C ILE A 209 15.32 -16.33 -21.27
N LYS A 210 16.11 -15.41 -20.71
CA LYS A 210 17.48 -15.12 -21.15
C LYS A 210 18.36 -16.37 -21.06
N GLU A 211 18.33 -17.06 -19.93
CA GLU A 211 19.10 -18.29 -19.71
C GLU A 211 18.66 -19.42 -20.63
N GLU A 212 17.36 -19.64 -20.79
CA GLU A 212 16.82 -20.65 -21.71
C GLU A 212 17.25 -20.39 -23.18
N LEU A 213 17.20 -19.12 -23.62
CA LEU A 213 17.62 -18.73 -24.95
C LEU A 213 19.15 -18.98 -25.14
N MET A 214 19.97 -18.62 -24.15
CA MET A 214 21.42 -18.88 -24.18
C MET A 214 21.73 -20.39 -24.26
N ASN A 215 21.07 -21.18 -23.40
CA ASN A 215 21.23 -22.63 -23.38
C ASN A 215 20.83 -23.29 -24.72
N LYS A 216 19.75 -22.82 -25.34
CA LYS A 216 19.30 -23.28 -26.66
C LYS A 216 20.35 -22.94 -27.76
N LYS A 217 20.88 -21.72 -27.74
CA LYS A 217 21.96 -21.30 -28.67
C LYS A 217 23.21 -22.16 -28.52
N GLU A 218 23.68 -22.36 -27.29
CA GLU A 218 24.82 -23.20 -27.02
C GLU A 218 24.60 -24.66 -27.43
N GLY A 219 23.44 -25.23 -27.06
CA GLY A 219 23.06 -26.61 -27.39
C GLY A 219 22.95 -26.83 -28.89
N TYR A 220 22.52 -25.82 -29.67
CA TYR A 220 22.47 -25.87 -31.12
C TYR A 220 23.90 -25.91 -31.71
N TRP A 221 24.78 -24.99 -31.29
CA TRP A 221 26.15 -24.92 -31.80
C TRP A 221 26.98 -26.14 -31.39
N LYS A 222 26.80 -26.68 -30.20
CA LYS A 222 27.50 -27.91 -29.76
C LYS A 222 27.10 -29.16 -30.58
N LYS A 223 25.87 -29.20 -31.12
CA LYS A 223 25.39 -30.30 -31.96
C LYS A 223 25.77 -30.18 -33.43
N MET A 224 26.22 -29.02 -33.84
CA MET A 224 26.71 -28.77 -35.19
C MET A 224 28.17 -29.26 -35.31
N ASP A 225 28.33 -30.57 -35.47
CA ASP A 225 29.63 -31.16 -35.75
C ASP A 225 29.99 -30.93 -37.22
N ILE A 226 30.85 -29.94 -37.48
CA ILE A 226 31.31 -29.53 -38.81
C ILE A 226 32.17 -30.62 -39.49
N THR A 227 32.67 -31.59 -38.72
CA THR A 227 33.63 -32.60 -39.19
C THR A 227 33.00 -33.73 -40.04
N LYS A 228 31.68 -33.84 -40.12
CA LYS A 228 30.97 -34.89 -40.90
C LYS A 228 30.79 -34.55 -42.39
N TRP A 229 31.33 -33.46 -42.87
CA TRP A 229 31.10 -32.90 -44.21
C TRP A 229 31.98 -33.45 -45.33
N GLU A 230 32.94 -34.31 -45.03
CA GLU A 230 34.05 -34.58 -45.97
C GLU A 230 33.88 -35.82 -46.84
N MET A 231 32.79 -36.60 -46.80
CA MET A 231 32.87 -37.94 -47.40
C MET A 231 32.06 -38.27 -48.66
N ASN A 232 31.09 -37.43 -49.14
CA ASN A 232 30.35 -37.75 -50.38
C ASN A 232 29.70 -36.48 -51.00
N PRO A 233 29.97 -36.15 -52.29
CA PRO A 233 29.40 -34.95 -52.94
C PRO A 233 27.86 -34.90 -53.01
N MET A 234 27.20 -36.05 -53.23
CA MET A 234 25.71 -36.07 -53.25
C MET A 234 25.14 -35.96 -51.87
N ALA A 235 25.70 -36.60 -50.87
CA ALA A 235 25.35 -36.45 -49.48
C ALA A 235 25.64 -35.04 -48.95
N GLN A 236 26.59 -34.32 -49.53
CA GLN A 236 26.91 -32.94 -49.22
C GLN A 236 25.78 -31.98 -49.65
N ILE A 237 25.14 -32.19 -50.80
CA ILE A 237 24.03 -31.35 -51.29
C ILE A 237 22.80 -31.52 -50.39
N ASP A 238 22.42 -32.77 -50.09
CA ASP A 238 21.28 -33.05 -49.22
C ASP A 238 21.53 -32.62 -47.77
N SER A 239 22.78 -32.78 -47.28
CA SER A 239 23.16 -32.29 -45.96
C SER A 239 23.22 -30.78 -45.91
N ALA A 240 23.63 -30.09 -47.01
CA ALA A 240 23.60 -28.63 -47.08
C ALA A 240 22.20 -28.06 -47.08
N LEU A 241 21.25 -28.71 -47.79
CA LEU A 241 19.84 -28.32 -47.77
C LEU A 241 19.22 -28.53 -46.36
N LEU A 242 19.43 -29.67 -45.75
CA LEU A 242 18.99 -29.97 -44.38
C LEU A 242 19.59 -29.00 -43.35
N PHE A 243 20.86 -28.65 -43.52
CA PHE A 243 21.57 -27.67 -42.72
C PHE A 243 20.97 -26.28 -42.87
N ARG A 244 20.69 -25.85 -44.09
CA ARG A 244 20.03 -24.58 -44.38
C ARG A 244 18.66 -24.51 -43.73
N ASP A 245 17.83 -25.54 -43.84
CA ASP A 245 16.49 -25.58 -43.31
C ASP A 245 16.50 -25.63 -41.77
N LYS A 246 17.42 -26.38 -41.17
CA LYS A 246 17.61 -26.38 -39.71
C LYS A 246 18.10 -25.03 -39.21
N ASN A 247 19.05 -24.38 -39.91
CA ASN A 247 19.50 -23.04 -39.57
C ASN A 247 18.39 -22.00 -39.68
N TYR A 248 17.55 -22.09 -40.72
CA TYR A 248 16.38 -21.21 -40.87
C TYR A 248 15.40 -21.39 -39.76
N ALA A 249 15.01 -22.60 -39.39
CA ALA A 249 14.14 -22.91 -38.31
C ALA A 249 14.69 -22.42 -36.97
N PHE A 250 15.98 -22.65 -36.72
CA PHE A 250 16.66 -22.18 -35.52
C PHE A 250 16.72 -20.63 -35.44
N SER A 251 17.07 -19.98 -36.56
CA SER A 251 17.11 -18.51 -36.62
C SER A 251 15.74 -17.90 -36.38
N LYS A 252 14.67 -18.51 -36.95
CA LYS A 252 13.30 -18.09 -36.72
C LYS A 252 12.90 -18.25 -35.24
N MET A 253 13.25 -19.36 -34.62
CA MET A 253 13.00 -19.59 -33.17
C MET A 253 13.78 -18.57 -32.33
N CYS A 254 15.06 -18.36 -32.58
CA CYS A 254 15.87 -17.36 -31.86
C CYS A 254 15.29 -15.95 -32.00
N TYR A 255 14.80 -15.58 -33.19
CA TYR A 255 14.17 -14.30 -33.42
C TYR A 255 12.89 -14.15 -32.56
N GLN A 256 12.02 -15.15 -32.57
CA GLN A 256 10.79 -15.13 -31.77
C GLN A 256 11.08 -15.02 -30.26
N GLU A 257 12.03 -15.81 -29.75
CA GLU A 257 12.40 -15.77 -28.34
C GLU A 257 13.11 -14.46 -27.95
N THR A 258 13.91 -13.89 -28.85
CA THR A 258 14.52 -12.57 -28.65
C THR A 258 13.45 -11.48 -28.58
N MET A 259 12.39 -11.55 -29.40
CA MET A 259 11.27 -10.62 -29.30
C MET A 259 10.56 -10.72 -27.95
N VAL A 260 10.33 -11.93 -27.44
CA VAL A 260 9.76 -12.15 -26.11
C VAL A 260 10.67 -11.59 -25.02
N LEU A 261 11.97 -11.82 -25.12
CA LEU A 261 12.96 -11.30 -24.18
C LEU A 261 12.97 -9.76 -24.16
N ASN A 262 12.97 -9.14 -25.34
CA ASN A 262 12.94 -7.68 -25.46
C ASN A 262 11.67 -7.10 -24.84
N ASN A 263 10.49 -7.68 -25.11
CA ASN A 263 9.23 -7.24 -24.50
C ASN A 263 9.28 -7.35 -22.97
N LYS A 264 9.87 -8.39 -22.41
CA LYS A 264 10.07 -8.54 -20.96
C LYS A 264 11.08 -7.56 -20.42
N GLY A 265 12.14 -7.25 -21.17
CA GLY A 265 13.12 -6.21 -20.83
C GLY A 265 12.49 -4.82 -20.78
N ASP A 266 11.68 -4.48 -21.78
CA ASP A 266 10.94 -3.20 -21.81
C ASP A 266 9.99 -3.06 -20.61
N LEU A 267 9.26 -4.13 -20.27
CA LEU A 267 8.38 -4.17 -19.11
C LEU A 267 9.19 -3.99 -17.80
N LEU A 268 10.30 -4.66 -17.67
CA LEU A 268 11.18 -4.56 -16.51
C LEU A 268 11.70 -3.13 -16.31
N GLY A 269 12.20 -2.51 -17.38
CA GLY A 269 12.66 -1.14 -17.35
C GLY A 269 11.53 -0.13 -17.03
N TYR A 270 10.31 -0.41 -17.47
CA TYR A 270 9.13 0.36 -17.06
C TYR A 270 8.92 0.29 -15.54
N TYR A 271 8.93 -0.92 -14.96
CA TYR A 271 8.78 -1.07 -13.50
C TYR A 271 9.87 -0.34 -12.72
N TYR A 272 11.12 -0.44 -13.15
CA TYR A 272 12.23 0.25 -12.47
C TYR A 272 12.04 1.75 -12.41
N ARG A 273 11.73 2.38 -13.54
CA ARG A 273 11.53 3.84 -13.59
C ARG A 273 10.32 4.28 -12.77
N ASN A 274 9.20 3.61 -12.94
CA ASN A 274 7.98 3.98 -12.25
C ASN A 274 8.06 3.71 -10.74
N ASN A 275 8.72 2.64 -10.32
CA ASN A 275 8.87 2.36 -8.90
C ASN A 275 9.72 3.40 -8.19
N ILE A 276 10.78 3.92 -8.80
CA ILE A 276 11.55 5.03 -8.24
C ILE A 276 10.65 6.27 -8.04
N ILE A 277 9.86 6.63 -9.06
CA ILE A 277 8.93 7.75 -8.98
C ILE A 277 7.84 7.48 -7.93
N ASN A 278 7.28 6.29 -7.91
CA ASN A 278 6.24 5.91 -6.95
C ASN A 278 6.76 5.92 -5.50
N ILE A 279 7.97 5.43 -5.26
CA ILE A 279 8.61 5.48 -3.94
C ILE A 279 8.73 6.94 -3.49
N LYS A 280 9.25 7.82 -4.33
CA LYS A 280 9.36 9.23 -4.02
C LYS A 280 7.99 9.83 -3.68
N ASN A 281 7.00 9.65 -4.54
CA ASN A 281 5.65 10.17 -4.35
C ASN A 281 4.99 9.66 -3.06
N VAL A 282 5.22 8.38 -2.72
CA VAL A 282 4.70 7.80 -1.47
C VAL A 282 5.42 8.38 -0.27
N MET A 283 6.74 8.55 -0.30
CA MET A 283 7.50 9.17 0.79
C MET A 283 7.07 10.61 1.01
N ASP A 284 6.95 11.41 -0.04
CA ASP A 284 6.44 12.79 0.02
C ASP A 284 5.00 12.83 0.59
N SER A 285 4.15 11.87 0.21
CA SER A 285 2.78 11.75 0.73
C SER A 285 2.75 11.38 2.21
N ILE A 286 3.62 10.47 2.65
CA ILE A 286 3.76 10.10 4.07
C ILE A 286 4.25 11.28 4.89
N GLU A 287 5.28 11.99 4.40
CA GLU A 287 5.83 13.17 5.07
C GLU A 287 4.76 14.25 5.26
N LYS A 288 4.10 14.64 4.18
CA LYS A 288 3.03 15.64 4.21
C LYS A 288 1.91 15.24 5.17
N PHE A 289 1.41 14.00 5.05
CA PHE A 289 0.34 13.51 5.91
C PHE A 289 0.77 13.45 7.38
N SER A 290 2.05 13.12 7.65
CA SER A 290 2.60 13.09 9.01
C SER A 290 2.61 14.47 9.64
N VAL A 291 3.05 15.49 8.90
CA VAL A 291 3.05 16.89 9.37
C VAL A 291 1.62 17.38 9.61
N ASP A 292 0.72 17.18 8.65
CA ASP A 292 -0.68 17.59 8.75
C ASP A 292 -1.39 16.91 9.93
N ASN A 293 -1.13 15.62 10.14
CA ASN A 293 -1.68 14.86 11.26
C ASN A 293 -1.15 15.36 12.61
N LEU A 294 0.15 15.62 12.73
CA LEU A 294 0.77 16.13 13.94
C LEU A 294 0.22 17.51 14.30
N VAL A 295 0.10 18.42 13.33
CA VAL A 295 -0.48 19.75 13.55
C VAL A 295 -1.95 19.66 14.00
N SER A 296 -2.74 18.79 13.36
CA SER A 296 -4.13 18.57 13.74
C SER A 296 -4.25 17.95 15.14
N PHE A 297 -3.40 16.99 15.47
CA PHE A 297 -3.35 16.34 16.76
C PHE A 297 -3.00 17.34 17.88
N SER A 298 -1.98 18.19 17.67
CA SER A 298 -1.58 19.21 18.64
C SER A 298 -2.72 20.20 18.92
N LYS A 299 -3.39 20.69 17.88
CA LYS A 299 -4.52 21.63 18.03
C LYS A 299 -5.72 21.03 18.76
N GLU A 300 -5.97 19.73 18.64
CA GLU A 300 -7.08 19.07 19.31
C GLU A 300 -6.79 18.69 20.75
N ILE A 301 -5.50 18.41 21.07
CA ILE A 301 -5.11 18.00 22.42
C ILE A 301 -4.84 19.20 23.34
N GLU A 302 -4.35 20.30 22.82
CA GLU A 302 -4.00 21.52 23.58
C GLU A 302 -5.15 22.04 24.45
N PRO A 303 -6.39 22.19 23.97
CA PRO A 303 -7.50 22.66 24.82
C PRO A 303 -7.81 21.71 25.98
N THR A 304 -7.54 20.41 25.83
CA THR A 304 -7.82 19.42 26.89
C THR A 304 -6.80 19.48 28.05
N VAL A 305 -5.64 20.10 27.81
CA VAL A 305 -4.57 20.29 28.80
C VAL A 305 -4.75 21.63 29.55
N THR A 306 -5.28 22.64 28.87
CA THR A 306 -5.46 23.99 29.44
C THR A 306 -6.74 24.14 30.28
N ASP A 307 -7.71 23.21 30.13
CA ASP A 307 -8.99 23.22 30.88
C ASP A 307 -8.90 22.55 32.28
N VAL A 308 -7.67 22.23 32.76
CA VAL A 308 -7.38 21.72 34.11
C VAL A 308 -6.91 22.84 35.00
#